data_dbf16a7e8487d705d7a1b30c1d4ca84a
#
_entry.id   dbf16a7e8487d705d7a1b30c1d4ca84a
#
_cell.length_a   1.000
_cell.length_b   1.000
_cell.length_c   1.000
_cell.angle_alpha   90.00
_cell.angle_beta   90.00
_cell.angle_gamma   90.00
#
_symmetry.space_group_name_H-M   'P 1'
#
loop_
_entity.id
_entity.type
_entity.pdbx_description
1 polymer ?
#
loop_
_entity_poly.entity_id
_entity_poly.type
_entity_poly.pdbx_seq_one_letter_code
_entity_poly.pdbx_strand_id
1 'polypeptide(L)'
;MSIPPGATAPKTSDGVQFLWLELTNLCNLQCVHCYAESSPFRAGDDLLAAEDYREVLSTAADLGCRQVQFIGGEPTLNRHLPEFIAHARSLDYTFVEVFSNLTRVSQPLLDCFVEHDVNVATSVYSNRPEIHDEITKKSGSHKQTMRGIDAVLAARLRLRAGVIAMPLNEDHIDETVAFLRNRGVPDVGTDHVREFGRGSEESDDACMANLCGNCAGSTLCVAPNGKVSPCIMSKTWSVGSILETSLSEVVESARLRDVRRRIYDQTVGPREAFRVAPHADCEPSCNPSCYPSCVPACPPSCTPSCGPSCAPSCVPTPAPY
;
A
#
# COMPACT_ATOMS: atom_id res chain seq x y z
N MET A 1 2.10 2.59 1.21
CA MET A 1 1.05 1.63 1.65
C MET A 1 1.75 0.45 2.29
N SER A 2 1.56 0.25 3.57
CA SER A 2 2.09 -0.89 4.32
C SER A 2 1.27 -2.15 4.04
N ILE A 3 1.86 -3.32 4.28
CA ILE A 3 1.10 -4.57 4.36
C ILE A 3 0.01 -4.38 5.42
N PRO A 4 -1.25 -4.74 5.14
CA PRO A 4 -2.34 -4.52 6.07
C PRO A 4 -2.13 -5.27 7.39
N PRO A 5 -2.64 -4.75 8.54
CA PRO A 5 -2.62 -5.47 9.80
C PRO A 5 -3.31 -6.83 9.66
N GLY A 6 -2.67 -7.88 10.17
CA GLY A 6 -3.14 -9.26 10.00
C GLY A 6 -2.49 -9.98 8.81
N ALA A 7 -1.90 -9.27 7.85
CA ALA A 7 -1.00 -9.87 6.88
C ALA A 7 0.39 -10.06 7.52
N THR A 8 1.00 -11.21 7.32
CA THR A 8 2.37 -11.46 7.81
C THR A 8 3.37 -10.65 7.00
N ALA A 9 4.34 -10.04 7.67
CA ALA A 9 5.45 -9.40 6.98
C ALA A 9 6.18 -10.45 6.11
N PRO A 10 6.50 -10.15 4.86
CA PRO A 10 7.18 -11.08 3.99
C PRO A 10 8.55 -11.42 4.59
N LYS A 11 8.79 -12.71 4.84
CA LYS A 11 10.13 -13.21 5.05
C LYS A 11 10.78 -13.30 3.67
N THR A 12 12.10 -13.17 3.59
CA THR A 12 12.88 -13.43 2.36
C THR A 12 12.72 -14.91 1.99
N SER A 13 11.62 -15.25 1.32
CA SER A 13 11.34 -16.59 0.79
C SER A 13 11.19 -16.49 -0.72
N ASP A 14 11.59 -17.52 -1.44
CA ASP A 14 11.47 -17.58 -2.90
C ASP A 14 10.00 -17.65 -3.37
N GLY A 15 9.01 -17.71 -2.45
CA GLY A 15 7.58 -17.83 -2.73
C GLY A 15 6.83 -16.49 -2.80
N VAL A 16 5.52 -16.58 -3.06
CA VAL A 16 4.56 -15.47 -2.99
C VAL A 16 3.68 -15.67 -1.77
N GLN A 17 3.65 -14.70 -0.86
CA GLN A 17 2.80 -14.75 0.34
C GLN A 17 1.64 -13.76 0.26
N PHE A 18 1.85 -12.64 -0.43
CA PHE A 18 0.85 -11.59 -0.57
C PHE A 18 0.73 -11.15 -2.04
N LEU A 19 -0.51 -11.07 -2.51
CA LEU A 19 -0.84 -10.68 -3.88
C LEU A 19 -1.70 -9.41 -3.89
N TRP A 20 -1.27 -8.38 -4.61
CA TRP A 20 -2.15 -7.30 -5.04
C TRP A 20 -2.73 -7.65 -6.41
N LEU A 21 -4.04 -7.58 -6.53
CA LEU A 21 -4.74 -7.63 -7.81
C LEU A 21 -5.39 -6.28 -8.10
N GLU A 22 -4.84 -5.56 -9.07
CA GLU A 22 -5.47 -4.34 -9.57
C GLU A 22 -6.52 -4.72 -10.61
N LEU A 23 -7.79 -4.53 -10.26
CA LEU A 23 -8.91 -5.02 -11.07
C LEU A 23 -9.28 -4.11 -12.24
N THR A 24 -8.82 -2.85 -12.21
CA THR A 24 -9.13 -1.85 -13.24
C THR A 24 -8.26 -0.62 -13.03
N ASN A 25 -7.97 0.10 -14.11
CA ASN A 25 -7.42 1.46 -14.07
C ASN A 25 -8.52 2.52 -13.95
N LEU A 26 -9.80 2.13 -14.13
CA LEU A 26 -10.93 3.03 -13.97
C LEU A 26 -11.13 3.38 -12.50
N CYS A 27 -11.31 4.68 -12.21
CA CYS A 27 -11.67 5.16 -10.90
C CYS A 27 -12.72 6.27 -11.01
N ASN A 28 -13.66 6.31 -10.12
CA ASN A 28 -14.64 7.40 -10.07
C ASN A 28 -14.12 8.65 -9.34
N LEU A 29 -12.85 8.65 -8.92
CA LEU A 29 -12.08 9.79 -8.41
C LEU A 29 -10.85 10.04 -9.31
N GLN A 30 -10.18 11.20 -9.10
CA GLN A 30 -8.97 11.59 -9.81
C GLN A 30 -7.95 12.22 -8.83
N CYS A 31 -7.62 11.51 -7.77
CA CYS A 31 -6.77 12.01 -6.69
C CYS A 31 -5.44 12.55 -7.20
N VAL A 32 -5.00 13.69 -6.64
CA VAL A 32 -3.78 14.40 -7.06
C VAL A 32 -2.50 13.59 -6.92
N HIS A 33 -2.46 12.62 -6.01
CA HIS A 33 -1.29 11.80 -5.66
C HIS A 33 -1.42 10.32 -6.10
N CYS A 34 -2.37 10.00 -6.98
CA CYS A 34 -2.66 8.61 -7.35
C CYS A 34 -1.46 7.93 -8.02
N TYR A 35 -0.88 6.92 -7.37
CA TYR A 35 0.25 6.15 -7.88
C TYR A 35 -0.06 5.39 -9.18
N ALA A 36 -1.33 4.98 -9.36
CA ALA A 36 -1.81 4.27 -10.54
C ALA A 36 -2.30 5.20 -11.65
N GLU A 37 -2.32 6.53 -11.39
CA GLU A 37 -2.84 7.55 -12.29
C GLU A 37 -4.28 7.30 -12.75
N SER A 38 -5.04 6.52 -11.98
CA SER A 38 -6.41 6.15 -12.29
C SER A 38 -7.34 7.37 -12.34
N SER A 39 -8.35 7.30 -13.20
CA SER A 39 -9.32 8.40 -13.39
C SER A 39 -10.62 7.86 -13.98
N PRO A 40 -11.69 8.68 -14.05
CA PRO A 40 -12.94 8.29 -14.73
C PRO A 40 -12.83 8.04 -16.24
N PHE A 41 -11.67 8.37 -16.83
CA PHE A 41 -11.45 8.30 -18.27
C PHE A 41 -10.44 7.20 -18.67
N ARG A 42 -9.89 6.45 -17.73
CA ARG A 42 -8.78 5.52 -17.94
C ARG A 42 -9.21 4.06 -17.94
N ALA A 43 -10.16 3.69 -18.82
CA ALA A 43 -10.60 2.29 -18.99
C ALA A 43 -9.84 1.51 -20.09
N GLY A 44 -9.08 2.21 -20.95
CA GLY A 44 -8.53 1.62 -22.17
C GLY A 44 -7.34 0.67 -21.98
N ASP A 45 -6.76 0.62 -20.77
CA ASP A 45 -5.60 -0.22 -20.45
C ASP A 45 -5.97 -1.48 -19.67
N ASP A 46 -7.26 -1.75 -19.47
CA ASP A 46 -7.75 -2.95 -18.80
C ASP A 46 -7.86 -4.08 -19.84
N LEU A 47 -6.84 -4.93 -19.89
CA LEU A 47 -6.72 -6.00 -20.89
C LEU A 47 -7.12 -7.37 -20.36
N LEU A 48 -7.13 -7.56 -19.03
CA LEU A 48 -7.44 -8.84 -18.40
C LEU A 48 -8.95 -9.11 -18.38
N ALA A 49 -9.32 -10.31 -18.81
CA ALA A 49 -10.65 -10.84 -18.63
C ALA A 49 -10.86 -11.42 -17.21
N ALA A 50 -12.11 -11.71 -16.84
CA ALA A 50 -12.39 -12.31 -15.53
C ALA A 50 -11.70 -13.68 -15.35
N GLU A 51 -11.51 -14.42 -16.43
CA GLU A 51 -10.82 -15.71 -16.41
C GLU A 51 -9.36 -15.57 -16.00
N ASP A 52 -8.67 -14.56 -16.56
CA ASP A 52 -7.27 -14.32 -16.25
C ASP A 52 -7.05 -14.04 -14.74
N TYR A 53 -7.96 -13.28 -14.12
CA TYR A 53 -7.93 -13.04 -12.66
C TYR A 53 -8.14 -14.29 -11.85
N ARG A 54 -9.06 -15.19 -12.28
CA ARG A 54 -9.27 -16.50 -11.62
C ARG A 54 -8.03 -17.39 -11.74
N GLU A 55 -7.43 -17.43 -12.92
CA GLU A 55 -6.20 -18.18 -13.15
C GLU A 55 -5.05 -17.67 -12.29
N VAL A 56 -4.87 -16.34 -12.20
CA VAL A 56 -3.88 -15.72 -11.31
C VAL A 56 -4.09 -16.11 -9.86
N LEU A 57 -5.33 -16.07 -9.36
CA LEU A 57 -5.65 -16.49 -7.99
C LEU A 57 -5.35 -17.97 -7.76
N SER A 58 -5.72 -18.84 -8.70
CA SER A 58 -5.47 -20.28 -8.60
C SER A 58 -3.97 -20.58 -8.62
N THR A 59 -3.25 -20.03 -9.58
CA THR A 59 -1.79 -20.23 -9.70
C THR A 59 -1.05 -19.67 -8.48
N ALA A 60 -1.44 -18.50 -7.97
CA ALA A 60 -0.83 -17.94 -6.76
C ALA A 60 -1.11 -18.83 -5.53
N ALA A 61 -2.31 -19.42 -5.43
CA ALA A 61 -2.64 -20.37 -4.36
C ALA A 61 -1.78 -21.65 -4.44
N ASP A 62 -1.57 -22.17 -5.64
CA ASP A 62 -0.69 -23.35 -5.88
C ASP A 62 0.76 -23.05 -5.49
N LEU A 63 1.20 -21.80 -5.67
CA LEU A 63 2.51 -21.30 -5.22
C LEU A 63 2.56 -20.98 -3.71
N GLY A 64 1.50 -21.26 -2.96
CA GLY A 64 1.44 -21.08 -1.51
C GLY A 64 0.94 -19.71 -1.04
N CYS A 65 0.52 -18.83 -1.94
CA CYS A 65 -0.08 -17.54 -1.57
C CYS A 65 -1.43 -17.75 -0.87
N ARG A 66 -1.64 -17.08 0.26
CA ARG A 66 -2.89 -17.15 1.03
C ARG A 66 -3.44 -15.77 1.42
N GLN A 67 -2.87 -14.73 0.87
CA GLN A 67 -3.25 -13.35 1.19
C GLN A 67 -3.40 -12.56 -0.11
N VAL A 68 -4.56 -11.92 -0.30
CA VAL A 68 -4.85 -11.12 -1.48
C VAL A 68 -5.52 -9.80 -1.09
N GLN A 69 -5.13 -8.73 -1.77
CA GLN A 69 -5.83 -7.46 -1.74
C GLN A 69 -6.30 -7.11 -3.15
N PHE A 70 -7.61 -6.96 -3.28
CA PHE A 70 -8.23 -6.40 -4.47
C PHE A 70 -8.17 -4.88 -4.40
N ILE A 71 -7.55 -4.26 -5.40
CA ILE A 71 -7.27 -2.84 -5.48
C ILE A 71 -7.35 -2.39 -6.96
N GLY A 72 -6.75 -1.29 -7.28
CA GLY A 72 -6.63 -0.75 -8.64
C GLY A 72 -6.97 0.73 -8.66
N GLY A 73 -7.74 1.19 -9.64
CA GLY A 73 -8.41 2.48 -9.58
C GLY A 73 -9.46 2.46 -8.47
N GLU A 74 -10.62 1.93 -8.79
CA GLU A 74 -11.65 1.62 -7.80
C GLU A 74 -12.17 0.19 -8.05
N PRO A 75 -11.81 -0.79 -7.22
CA PRO A 75 -12.13 -2.20 -7.47
C PRO A 75 -13.63 -2.48 -7.46
N THR A 76 -14.45 -1.69 -6.75
CA THR A 76 -15.91 -1.85 -6.72
C THR A 76 -16.59 -1.49 -8.04
N LEU A 77 -15.86 -0.90 -8.99
CA LEU A 77 -16.35 -0.69 -10.36
C LEU A 77 -16.22 -1.93 -11.24
N ASN A 78 -15.39 -2.90 -10.85
CA ASN A 78 -15.31 -4.17 -11.54
C ASN A 78 -16.48 -5.08 -11.10
N ARG A 79 -17.38 -5.39 -12.03
CA ARG A 79 -18.57 -6.19 -11.76
C ARG A 79 -18.28 -7.61 -11.26
N HIS A 80 -17.09 -8.13 -11.53
CA HIS A 80 -16.66 -9.48 -11.14
C HIS A 80 -15.98 -9.53 -9.76
N LEU A 81 -15.83 -8.38 -9.04
CA LEU A 81 -15.23 -8.37 -7.72
C LEU A 81 -15.86 -9.39 -6.75
N PRO A 82 -17.22 -9.54 -6.64
CA PRO A 82 -17.81 -10.56 -5.77
C PRO A 82 -17.41 -11.99 -6.15
N GLU A 83 -17.31 -12.26 -7.44
CA GLU A 83 -16.88 -13.57 -7.97
C GLU A 83 -15.42 -13.86 -7.59
N PHE A 84 -14.53 -12.88 -7.72
CA PHE A 84 -13.10 -13.04 -7.35
C PHE A 84 -12.92 -13.25 -5.84
N ILE A 85 -13.70 -12.57 -5.01
CA ILE A 85 -13.72 -12.78 -3.56
C ILE A 85 -14.13 -14.21 -3.22
N ALA A 86 -15.26 -14.68 -3.78
CA ALA A 86 -15.75 -16.05 -3.58
C ALA A 86 -14.72 -17.09 -4.06
N HIS A 87 -14.12 -16.86 -5.22
CA HIS A 87 -13.07 -17.72 -5.78
C HIS A 87 -11.84 -17.78 -4.88
N ALA A 88 -11.33 -16.62 -4.39
CA ALA A 88 -10.22 -16.60 -3.46
C ALA A 88 -10.52 -17.41 -2.18
N ARG A 89 -11.72 -17.28 -1.62
CA ARG A 89 -12.11 -18.06 -0.45
C ARG A 89 -12.20 -19.58 -0.75
N SER A 90 -12.66 -19.97 -1.94
CA SER A 90 -12.68 -21.38 -2.35
C SER A 90 -11.28 -21.99 -2.51
N LEU A 91 -10.25 -21.16 -2.65
CA LEU A 91 -8.83 -21.52 -2.73
C LEU A 91 -8.09 -21.37 -1.39
N ASP A 92 -8.80 -21.31 -0.28
CA ASP A 92 -8.26 -21.20 1.08
C ASP A 92 -7.41 -19.95 1.33
N TYR A 93 -7.70 -18.84 0.65
CA TYR A 93 -7.10 -17.55 1.02
C TYR A 93 -7.58 -17.14 2.41
N THR A 94 -6.66 -17.08 3.37
CA THR A 94 -6.94 -16.75 4.77
C THR A 94 -7.12 -15.25 5.00
N PHE A 95 -6.50 -14.42 4.16
CA PHE A 95 -6.64 -12.97 4.17
C PHE A 95 -7.13 -12.48 2.81
N VAL A 96 -8.33 -11.90 2.78
CA VAL A 96 -8.92 -11.23 1.61
C VAL A 96 -9.28 -9.82 2.01
N GLU A 97 -8.75 -8.84 1.31
CA GLU A 97 -9.02 -7.43 1.56
C GLU A 97 -9.43 -6.71 0.28
N VAL A 98 -10.38 -5.79 0.39
CA VAL A 98 -10.76 -4.86 -0.67
C VAL A 98 -10.34 -3.45 -0.27
N PHE A 99 -9.47 -2.83 -1.06
CA PHE A 99 -9.05 -1.44 -0.87
C PHE A 99 -9.87 -0.53 -1.78
N SER A 100 -10.86 0.15 -1.22
CA SER A 100 -11.83 0.98 -1.94
C SER A 100 -11.86 2.41 -1.39
N ASN A 101 -12.19 3.37 -2.24
CA ASN A 101 -12.48 4.74 -1.82
C ASN A 101 -13.84 4.88 -1.09
N LEU A 102 -14.61 3.82 -1.05
CA LEU A 102 -15.92 3.68 -0.37
C LEU A 102 -16.98 4.72 -0.79
N THR A 103 -16.79 5.45 -1.89
CA THR A 103 -17.80 6.41 -2.36
C THR A 103 -19.06 5.74 -2.91
N ARG A 104 -18.96 4.46 -3.27
CA ARG A 104 -20.06 3.64 -3.79
C ARG A 104 -20.01 2.24 -3.18
N VAL A 105 -20.79 2.04 -2.13
CA VAL A 105 -20.93 0.71 -1.50
C VAL A 105 -22.41 0.34 -1.56
N SER A 106 -22.74 -0.66 -2.37
CA SER A 106 -24.10 -1.18 -2.48
C SER A 106 -24.38 -2.25 -1.43
N GLN A 107 -25.65 -2.45 -1.09
CA GLN A 107 -26.01 -3.48 -0.12
C GLN A 107 -25.58 -4.89 -0.58
N PRO A 108 -25.77 -5.31 -1.86
CA PRO A 108 -25.29 -6.61 -2.31
C PRO A 108 -23.78 -6.79 -2.19
N LEU A 109 -23.00 -5.71 -2.33
CA LEU A 109 -21.54 -5.77 -2.13
C LEU A 109 -21.18 -5.92 -0.65
N LEU A 110 -21.87 -5.22 0.25
CA LEU A 110 -21.70 -5.40 1.69
C LEU A 110 -22.08 -6.82 2.15
N ASP A 111 -23.17 -7.35 1.62
CA ASP A 111 -23.61 -8.72 1.91
C ASP A 111 -22.53 -9.74 1.49
N CYS A 112 -21.95 -9.57 0.29
CA CYS A 112 -20.82 -10.37 -0.17
C CYS A 112 -19.59 -10.23 0.76
N PHE A 113 -19.27 -9.04 1.21
CA PHE A 113 -18.15 -8.83 2.12
C PHE A 113 -18.37 -9.51 3.47
N VAL A 114 -19.59 -9.47 3.99
CA VAL A 114 -19.95 -10.16 5.24
C VAL A 114 -19.90 -11.69 5.05
N GLU A 115 -20.50 -12.22 3.98
CA GLU A 115 -20.53 -13.65 3.68
C GLU A 115 -19.13 -14.25 3.59
N HIS A 116 -18.19 -13.50 2.99
CA HIS A 116 -16.82 -13.96 2.74
C HIS A 116 -15.80 -13.43 3.73
N ASP A 117 -16.20 -12.85 4.85
CA ASP A 117 -15.31 -12.30 5.90
C ASP A 117 -14.20 -11.40 5.32
N VAL A 118 -14.58 -10.44 4.46
CA VAL A 118 -13.66 -9.54 3.76
C VAL A 118 -13.17 -8.44 4.69
N ASN A 119 -11.88 -8.18 4.67
CA ASN A 119 -11.30 -6.98 5.28
C ASN A 119 -11.50 -5.79 4.32
N VAL A 120 -11.79 -4.63 4.86
CA VAL A 120 -11.97 -3.41 4.06
C VAL A 120 -10.88 -2.41 4.40
N ALA A 121 -10.27 -1.82 3.39
CA ALA A 121 -9.32 -0.74 3.54
C ALA A 121 -9.78 0.48 2.73
N THR A 122 -9.50 1.67 3.24
CA THR A 122 -9.81 2.92 2.57
C THR A 122 -8.75 3.99 2.84
N SER A 123 -8.77 5.07 2.04
CA SER A 123 -8.00 6.28 2.33
C SER A 123 -8.94 7.44 2.65
N VAL A 124 -8.59 8.20 3.68
CA VAL A 124 -9.25 9.46 4.02
C VAL A 124 -8.18 10.54 4.12
N TYR A 125 -8.36 11.64 3.40
CA TYR A 125 -7.30 12.63 3.27
C TYR A 125 -7.47 13.82 4.22
N SER A 126 -8.69 14.08 4.71
CA SER A 126 -8.97 15.12 5.71
C SER A 126 -10.33 14.88 6.35
N ASN A 127 -10.47 15.31 7.61
CA ASN A 127 -11.76 15.48 8.30
C ASN A 127 -12.56 16.67 7.76
N ARG A 128 -11.92 17.55 6.95
CA ARG A 128 -12.52 18.72 6.32
C ARG A 128 -12.98 18.35 4.91
N PRO A 129 -14.30 18.42 4.61
CA PRO A 129 -14.83 17.98 3.33
C PRO A 129 -14.19 18.67 2.12
N GLU A 130 -13.93 19.97 2.21
CA GLU A 130 -13.35 20.78 1.14
C GLU A 130 -11.94 20.33 0.77
N ILE A 131 -11.09 20.00 1.76
CA ILE A 131 -9.73 19.52 1.55
C ILE A 131 -9.74 18.12 0.96
N HIS A 132 -10.56 17.22 1.50
CA HIS A 132 -10.70 15.86 0.97
C HIS A 132 -11.18 15.89 -0.49
N ASP A 133 -12.20 16.68 -0.79
CA ASP A 133 -12.78 16.81 -2.13
C ASP A 133 -11.77 17.42 -3.12
N GLU A 134 -10.97 18.39 -2.67
CA GLU A 134 -9.90 18.98 -3.47
C GLU A 134 -8.83 17.93 -3.81
N ILE A 135 -8.39 17.11 -2.84
CA ILE A 135 -7.39 16.05 -3.06
C ILE A 135 -7.93 14.99 -4.01
N THR A 136 -9.20 14.60 -3.88
CA THR A 136 -9.82 13.56 -4.72
C THR A 136 -10.30 14.08 -6.06
N LYS A 137 -10.28 15.42 -6.26
CA LYS A 137 -10.82 16.12 -7.43
C LYS A 137 -12.29 15.80 -7.69
N LYS A 138 -13.07 15.60 -6.60
CA LYS A 138 -14.50 15.29 -6.71
C LYS A 138 -15.30 15.88 -5.55
N SER A 139 -16.13 16.87 -5.85
CA SER A 139 -17.06 17.45 -4.89
C SER A 139 -18.00 16.39 -4.31
N GLY A 140 -18.17 16.40 -2.99
CA GLY A 140 -19.01 15.49 -2.23
C GLY A 140 -18.38 14.09 -2.01
N SER A 141 -17.15 13.85 -2.42
CA SER A 141 -16.47 12.56 -2.20
C SER A 141 -16.29 12.28 -0.70
N HIS A 142 -15.91 13.29 0.10
CA HIS A 142 -15.82 13.13 1.56
C HIS A 142 -17.10 12.57 2.16
N LYS A 143 -18.24 13.21 1.86
CA LYS A 143 -19.55 12.78 2.35
C LYS A 143 -19.89 11.34 1.91
N GLN A 144 -19.52 10.96 0.68
CA GLN A 144 -19.76 9.62 0.15
C GLN A 144 -18.87 8.59 0.85
N THR A 145 -17.58 8.88 1.00
CA THR A 145 -16.62 8.01 1.73
C THR A 145 -17.04 7.81 3.18
N MET A 146 -17.45 8.89 3.89
CA MET A 146 -17.95 8.78 5.26
C MET A 146 -19.18 7.88 5.38
N ARG A 147 -20.12 7.96 4.43
CA ARG A 147 -21.28 7.05 4.38
C ARG A 147 -20.87 5.60 4.15
N GLY A 148 -19.86 5.37 3.27
CA GLY A 148 -19.32 4.04 3.04
C GLY A 148 -18.64 3.47 4.28
N ILE A 149 -17.86 4.28 5.00
CA ILE A 149 -17.26 3.92 6.30
C ILE A 149 -18.35 3.51 7.29
N ASP A 150 -19.41 4.33 7.45
CA ASP A 150 -20.50 4.02 8.36
C ASP A 150 -21.20 2.70 8.00
N ALA A 151 -21.42 2.45 6.72
CA ALA A 151 -22.04 1.21 6.25
C ALA A 151 -21.16 -0.02 6.54
N VAL A 152 -19.84 0.07 6.32
CA VAL A 152 -18.88 -0.99 6.63
C VAL A 152 -18.83 -1.28 8.13
N LEU A 153 -18.78 -0.23 8.96
CA LEU A 153 -18.80 -0.37 10.42
C LEU A 153 -20.13 -0.95 10.94
N ALA A 154 -21.27 -0.51 10.39
CA ALA A 154 -22.58 -1.06 10.73
C ALA A 154 -22.71 -2.55 10.37
N ALA A 155 -22.07 -2.98 9.29
CA ALA A 155 -21.97 -4.38 8.88
C ALA A 155 -20.95 -5.18 9.73
N ARG A 156 -20.27 -4.56 10.70
CA ARG A 156 -19.25 -5.17 11.59
C ARG A 156 -18.06 -5.77 10.83
N LEU A 157 -17.78 -5.27 9.65
CA LEU A 157 -16.60 -5.66 8.89
C LEU A 157 -15.34 -5.03 9.50
N ARG A 158 -14.21 -5.71 9.37
CA ARG A 158 -12.92 -5.15 9.75
C ARG A 158 -12.57 -4.03 8.77
N LEU A 159 -12.35 -2.84 9.30
CA LEU A 159 -12.01 -1.64 8.53
C LEU A 159 -10.70 -1.04 9.01
N ARG A 160 -9.80 -0.75 8.08
CA ARG A 160 -8.66 0.13 8.32
C ARG A 160 -8.71 1.35 7.40
N ALA A 161 -8.22 2.48 7.90
CA ALA A 161 -8.12 3.70 7.12
C ALA A 161 -6.67 4.20 7.09
N GLY A 162 -6.21 4.61 5.90
CA GLY A 162 -4.95 5.31 5.71
C GLY A 162 -5.18 6.81 5.54
N VAL A 163 -4.45 7.61 6.32
CA VAL A 163 -4.40 9.08 6.14
C VAL A 163 -3.06 9.41 5.50
N ILE A 164 -3.08 9.88 4.25
CA ILE A 164 -1.87 10.16 3.48
C ILE A 164 -1.56 11.66 3.60
N ALA A 165 -0.43 11.97 4.26
CA ALA A 165 0.04 13.33 4.42
C ALA A 165 0.58 13.90 3.11
N MET A 166 0.19 15.12 2.82
CA MET A 166 0.62 15.91 1.66
C MET A 166 0.45 17.40 1.95
N PRO A 167 1.04 18.34 1.18
CA PRO A 167 0.97 19.77 1.48
C PRO A 167 -0.43 20.33 1.71
N LEU A 168 -1.45 19.75 1.08
CA LEU A 168 -2.85 20.19 1.23
C LEU A 168 -3.48 19.85 2.59
N ASN A 169 -2.95 18.89 3.33
CA ASN A 169 -3.57 18.37 4.57
C ASN A 169 -2.57 18.17 5.73
N GLU A 170 -1.30 18.46 5.56
CA GLU A 170 -0.25 18.16 6.55
C GLU A 170 -0.55 18.76 7.94
N ASP A 171 -1.16 19.94 7.99
CA ASP A 171 -1.53 20.62 9.25
C ASP A 171 -2.70 19.95 9.99
N HIS A 172 -3.38 18.94 9.39
CA HIS A 172 -4.63 18.37 9.91
C HIS A 172 -4.62 16.84 10.04
N ILE A 173 -3.45 16.22 9.93
CA ILE A 173 -3.32 14.76 9.98
C ILE A 173 -3.84 14.21 11.30
N ASP A 174 -3.37 14.74 12.42
CA ASP A 174 -3.77 14.27 13.76
C ASP A 174 -5.27 14.49 14.02
N GLU A 175 -5.82 15.62 13.56
CA GLU A 175 -7.27 15.88 13.64
C GLU A 175 -8.05 14.84 12.83
N THR A 176 -7.58 14.51 11.63
CA THR A 176 -8.21 13.50 10.76
C THR A 176 -8.14 12.12 11.38
N VAL A 177 -7.00 11.73 11.96
CA VAL A 177 -6.84 10.45 12.68
C VAL A 177 -7.80 10.38 13.87
N ALA A 178 -7.86 11.44 14.69
CA ALA A 178 -8.78 11.51 15.83
C ALA A 178 -10.24 11.44 15.38
N PHE A 179 -10.61 12.14 14.31
CA PHE A 179 -11.95 12.12 13.72
C PHE A 179 -12.37 10.69 13.30
N LEU A 180 -11.49 9.96 12.62
CA LEU A 180 -11.76 8.59 12.18
C LEU A 180 -11.88 7.61 13.35
N ARG A 181 -11.00 7.72 14.34
CA ARG A 181 -11.07 6.91 15.57
C ARG A 181 -12.35 7.18 16.36
N ASN A 182 -12.74 8.43 16.50
CA ASN A 182 -13.99 8.82 17.16
C ASN A 182 -15.22 8.33 16.39
N ARG A 183 -15.11 8.12 15.07
CA ARG A 183 -16.17 7.53 14.24
C ARG A 183 -16.25 6.01 14.39
N GLY A 184 -15.29 5.39 15.07
CA GLY A 184 -15.28 3.94 15.33
C GLY A 184 -14.39 3.15 14.36
N VAL A 185 -13.55 3.79 13.55
CA VAL A 185 -12.55 3.09 12.73
C VAL A 185 -11.47 2.52 13.63
N PRO A 186 -11.32 1.18 13.74
CA PRO A 186 -10.47 0.57 14.75
C PRO A 186 -8.97 0.72 14.45
N ASP A 187 -8.62 0.78 13.18
CA ASP A 187 -7.24 0.87 12.70
C ASP A 187 -7.08 2.06 11.76
N VAL A 188 -6.35 3.08 12.23
CA VAL A 188 -6.04 4.30 11.46
C VAL A 188 -4.55 4.50 11.46
N GLY A 189 -3.94 4.30 10.28
CA GLY A 189 -2.53 4.54 10.03
C GLY A 189 -2.30 5.84 9.25
N THR A 190 -1.08 6.36 9.35
CA THR A 190 -0.62 7.51 8.55
C THR A 190 0.50 7.10 7.61
N ASP A 191 0.59 7.71 6.45
CA ASP A 191 1.70 7.59 5.51
C ASP A 191 1.87 8.94 4.80
N HIS A 192 2.88 9.08 3.97
CA HIS A 192 3.12 10.26 3.13
C HIS A 192 2.96 9.90 1.65
N VAL A 193 2.79 10.92 0.83
CA VAL A 193 2.76 10.73 -0.62
C VAL A 193 4.08 10.09 -1.07
N ARG A 194 3.94 9.04 -1.88
CA ARG A 194 5.08 8.39 -2.53
C ARG A 194 5.26 8.99 -3.92
N GLU A 195 6.49 9.20 -4.33
CA GLU A 195 6.84 9.78 -5.64
C GLU A 195 6.64 8.78 -6.78
N PHE A 196 5.37 8.39 -6.99
CA PHE A 196 4.94 7.50 -8.06
C PHE A 196 3.65 8.01 -8.68
N GLY A 197 3.51 7.86 -10.00
CA GLY A 197 2.35 8.34 -10.74
C GLY A 197 2.15 9.84 -10.56
N ARG A 198 0.91 10.27 -10.31
CA ARG A 198 0.61 11.69 -10.06
C ARG A 198 1.18 12.25 -8.76
N GLY A 199 1.71 11.42 -7.88
CA GLY A 199 2.40 11.85 -6.67
C GLY A 199 3.87 12.21 -6.91
N SER A 200 4.41 12.00 -8.11
CA SER A 200 5.76 12.42 -8.49
C SER A 200 5.75 13.87 -8.95
N GLU A 201 6.64 14.70 -8.40
CA GLU A 201 6.85 16.08 -8.83
C GLU A 201 7.81 16.18 -10.01
N GLU A 202 8.65 15.17 -10.22
CA GLU A 202 9.65 15.11 -11.29
C GLU A 202 9.32 14.00 -12.30
N SER A 203 9.62 14.29 -13.57
CA SER A 203 9.41 13.40 -14.70
C SER A 203 10.12 12.04 -14.55
N ASP A 204 9.40 10.97 -14.84
CA ASP A 204 9.82 9.64 -15.32
C ASP A 204 10.92 8.82 -14.59
N ASP A 205 11.73 9.36 -13.71
CA ASP A 205 12.75 8.61 -12.98
C ASP A 205 12.25 8.14 -11.61
N ALA A 206 11.31 7.18 -11.63
CA ALA A 206 10.89 6.51 -10.40
C ALA A 206 12.11 5.90 -9.68
N CYS A 207 12.44 6.41 -8.50
CA CYS A 207 13.57 5.94 -7.70
C CYS A 207 13.16 4.75 -6.82
N MET A 208 13.86 3.62 -6.90
CA MET A 208 13.61 2.46 -6.03
C MET A 208 13.75 2.80 -4.54
N ALA A 209 14.57 3.80 -4.20
CA ALA A 209 14.74 4.25 -2.81
C ALA A 209 13.44 4.79 -2.18
N ASN A 210 12.48 5.24 -3.01
CA ASN A 210 11.15 5.69 -2.55
C ASN A 210 10.20 4.52 -2.20
N LEU A 211 10.59 3.27 -2.49
CA LEU A 211 9.85 2.09 -2.05
C LEU A 211 10.05 1.85 -0.54
N CYS A 212 9.03 1.26 0.11
CA CYS A 212 9.13 0.88 1.53
C CYS A 212 10.09 -0.30 1.80
N GLY A 213 10.45 -1.06 0.74
CA GLY A 213 11.32 -2.23 0.83
C GLY A 213 10.60 -3.57 1.01
N ASN A 214 9.33 -3.59 1.42
CA ASN A 214 8.56 -4.84 1.60
C ASN A 214 8.49 -5.68 0.31
N CYS A 215 8.54 -5.05 -0.85
CA CYS A 215 8.52 -5.71 -2.16
C CYS A 215 9.86 -6.36 -2.56
N ALA A 216 10.90 -6.23 -1.76
CA ALA A 216 12.11 -7.08 -1.87
C ALA A 216 11.84 -8.53 -1.42
N GLY A 217 10.73 -8.78 -0.73
CA GLY A 217 10.32 -10.10 -0.22
C GLY A 217 9.32 -10.82 -1.13
N SER A 218 8.36 -11.49 -0.50
CA SER A 218 7.44 -12.45 -1.11
C SER A 218 6.10 -11.82 -1.53
N THR A 219 6.11 -10.61 -2.08
CA THR A 219 4.91 -9.94 -2.58
C THR A 219 4.92 -9.82 -4.11
N LEU A 220 3.74 -9.78 -4.72
CA LEU A 220 3.53 -9.50 -6.14
C LEU A 220 2.32 -8.60 -6.35
N CYS A 221 2.31 -7.90 -7.47
CA CYS A 221 1.18 -7.17 -8.00
C CYS A 221 0.95 -7.58 -9.46
N VAL A 222 -0.30 -7.86 -9.80
CA VAL A 222 -0.75 -8.03 -11.19
C VAL A 222 -1.63 -6.83 -11.54
N ALA A 223 -1.21 -6.08 -12.54
CA ALA A 223 -1.92 -4.90 -13.03
C ALA A 223 -2.99 -5.28 -14.08
N PRO A 224 -4.00 -4.41 -14.35
CA PRO A 224 -5.09 -4.72 -15.29
C PRO A 224 -4.64 -4.94 -16.73
N ASN A 225 -3.43 -4.50 -17.09
CA ASN A 225 -2.81 -4.75 -18.40
C ASN A 225 -1.96 -6.03 -18.43
N GLY A 226 -2.06 -6.89 -17.43
CA GLY A 226 -1.35 -8.16 -17.32
C GLY A 226 0.10 -8.05 -16.83
N LYS A 227 0.66 -6.86 -16.69
CA LYS A 227 2.03 -6.70 -16.17
C LYS A 227 2.12 -7.11 -14.71
N VAL A 228 3.21 -7.81 -14.38
CA VAL A 228 3.54 -8.25 -13.03
C VAL A 228 4.69 -7.42 -12.48
N SER A 229 4.57 -6.99 -11.23
CA SER A 229 5.61 -6.23 -10.52
C SER A 229 5.71 -6.70 -9.06
N PRO A 230 6.82 -6.45 -8.35
CA PRO A 230 6.97 -6.84 -6.95
C PRO A 230 5.94 -6.23 -5.99
N CYS A 231 5.40 -5.04 -6.29
CA CYS A 231 4.29 -4.40 -5.57
C CYS A 231 3.58 -3.34 -6.44
N ILE A 232 2.50 -2.78 -5.93
CA ILE A 232 1.70 -1.74 -6.62
C ILE A 232 2.50 -0.46 -6.95
N MET A 233 3.53 -0.13 -6.17
CA MET A 233 4.38 1.05 -6.37
C MET A 233 5.59 0.76 -7.29
N SER A 234 5.88 -0.50 -7.58
CA SER A 234 7.07 -0.91 -8.36
C SER A 234 6.76 -1.21 -9.83
N LYS A 235 5.68 -0.66 -10.40
CA LYS A 235 5.21 -0.92 -11.77
C LYS A 235 6.25 -0.63 -12.84
N THR A 236 7.06 0.40 -12.67
CA THR A 236 8.18 0.75 -13.56
C THR A 236 9.18 -0.39 -13.70
N TRP A 237 9.33 -1.22 -12.66
CA TRP A 237 10.21 -2.39 -12.67
C TRP A 237 9.40 -3.68 -12.85
N SER A 238 8.57 -3.73 -13.89
CA SER A 238 7.81 -4.92 -14.25
C SER A 238 8.74 -6.11 -14.51
N VAL A 239 8.33 -7.27 -14.02
CA VAL A 239 9.12 -8.51 -14.07
C VAL A 239 8.59 -9.53 -15.07
N GLY A 240 7.47 -9.24 -15.72
CA GLY A 240 6.85 -10.06 -16.76
C GLY A 240 5.41 -9.64 -17.00
N SER A 241 4.70 -10.43 -17.81
CA SER A 241 3.29 -10.25 -18.11
C SER A 241 2.58 -11.60 -18.17
N ILE A 242 1.43 -11.72 -17.48
CA ILE A 242 0.61 -12.94 -17.53
C ILE A 242 -0.06 -13.16 -18.89
N LEU A 243 -0.05 -12.14 -19.76
CA LEU A 243 -0.49 -12.28 -21.16
C LEU A 243 0.57 -12.94 -22.07
N GLU A 244 1.81 -13.04 -21.60
CA GLU A 244 2.94 -13.58 -22.36
C GLU A 244 3.42 -14.92 -21.79
N THR A 245 3.32 -15.10 -20.47
CA THR A 245 3.84 -16.27 -19.77
C THR A 245 3.04 -16.51 -18.50
N SER A 246 3.09 -17.72 -17.95
CA SER A 246 2.37 -18.07 -16.73
C SER A 246 2.91 -17.29 -15.50
N LEU A 247 2.04 -17.08 -14.49
CA LEU A 247 2.46 -16.46 -13.24
C LEU A 247 3.58 -17.29 -12.55
N SER A 248 3.54 -18.61 -12.66
CA SER A 248 4.59 -19.50 -12.11
C SER A 248 5.96 -19.21 -12.72
N GLU A 249 6.03 -19.08 -14.05
CA GLU A 249 7.28 -18.75 -14.75
C GLU A 249 7.79 -17.36 -14.37
N VAL A 250 6.89 -16.39 -14.18
CA VAL A 250 7.27 -15.05 -13.69
C VAL A 250 7.86 -15.14 -12.29
N VAL A 251 7.26 -15.92 -11.38
CA VAL A 251 7.73 -16.09 -9.99
C VAL A 251 9.11 -16.77 -9.96
N GLU A 252 9.36 -17.73 -10.83
CA GLU A 252 10.64 -18.45 -10.93
C GLU A 252 11.70 -17.69 -11.74
N SER A 253 11.35 -16.55 -12.33
CA SER A 253 12.23 -15.83 -13.24
C SER A 253 13.46 -15.24 -12.54
N ALA A 254 14.59 -15.23 -13.25
CA ALA A 254 15.78 -14.50 -12.83
C ALA A 254 15.53 -12.99 -12.71
N ARG A 255 14.61 -12.46 -13.53
CA ARG A 255 14.23 -11.05 -13.54
C ARG A 255 13.58 -10.63 -12.23
N LEU A 256 12.63 -11.43 -11.68
CA LEU A 256 12.02 -11.14 -10.39
C LEU A 256 13.07 -11.13 -9.27
N ARG A 257 13.95 -12.13 -9.26
CA ARG A 257 15.04 -12.21 -8.26
C ARG A 257 15.99 -11.00 -8.34
N ASP A 258 16.35 -10.58 -9.55
CA ASP A 258 17.21 -9.41 -9.75
C ASP A 258 16.53 -8.12 -9.27
N VAL A 259 15.28 -7.87 -9.66
CA VAL A 259 14.54 -6.68 -9.24
C VAL A 259 14.35 -6.64 -7.73
N ARG A 260 13.99 -7.77 -7.09
CA ARG A 260 13.89 -7.88 -5.61
C ARG A 260 15.22 -7.55 -4.93
N ARG A 261 16.33 -8.06 -5.44
CA ARG A 261 17.67 -7.76 -4.92
C ARG A 261 17.98 -6.27 -5.03
N ARG A 262 17.75 -5.66 -6.18
CA ARG A 262 17.97 -4.22 -6.38
C ARG A 262 17.13 -3.37 -5.44
N ILE A 263 15.86 -3.75 -5.21
CA ILE A 263 15.00 -3.09 -4.23
C ILE A 263 15.58 -3.26 -2.82
N TYR A 264 16.00 -4.46 -2.44
CA TYR A 264 16.65 -4.71 -1.15
C TYR A 264 17.87 -3.83 -0.96
N ASP A 265 18.76 -3.81 -1.95
CA ASP A 265 20.02 -3.05 -1.90
C ASP A 265 19.81 -1.53 -1.79
N GLN A 266 18.70 -1.01 -2.33
CA GLN A 266 18.40 0.43 -2.30
C GLN A 266 17.48 0.85 -1.13
N THR A 267 16.85 -0.08 -0.45
CA THR A 267 15.87 0.21 0.61
C THR A 267 16.20 -0.42 1.94
N VAL A 268 16.19 -1.76 2.03
CA VAL A 268 16.35 -2.53 3.27
C VAL A 268 17.80 -2.64 3.67
N GLY A 269 18.68 -3.00 2.72
CA GLY A 269 20.10 -3.21 2.98
C GLY A 269 20.80 -2.03 3.65
N PRO A 270 20.64 -0.80 3.18
CA PRO A 270 21.21 0.37 3.84
C PRO A 270 20.67 0.59 5.26
N ARG A 271 19.38 0.32 5.49
CA ARG A 271 18.75 0.43 6.82
C ARG A 271 19.23 -0.64 7.79
N GLU A 272 19.39 -1.88 7.32
CA GLU A 272 19.96 -2.98 8.12
C GLU A 272 21.43 -2.76 8.41
N ALA A 273 22.23 -2.30 7.42
CA ALA A 273 23.63 -1.96 7.61
C ALA A 273 23.80 -0.86 8.67
N PHE A 274 22.91 0.15 8.66
CA PHE A 274 22.90 1.18 9.69
C PHE A 274 22.53 0.64 11.08
N ARG A 275 21.64 -0.34 11.17
CA ARG A 275 21.26 -0.99 12.44
C ARG A 275 22.36 -1.93 12.99
N VAL A 276 23.13 -2.53 12.12
CA VAL A 276 24.17 -3.53 12.47
C VAL A 276 25.55 -2.91 12.59
N ALA A 277 25.80 -1.77 11.93
CA ALA A 277 27.06 -1.06 12.11
C ALA A 277 27.22 -0.66 13.59
N PRO A 278 28.18 -1.21 14.33
CA PRO A 278 28.51 -0.61 15.61
C PRO A 278 28.85 0.84 15.35
N HIS A 279 28.27 1.76 16.12
CA HIS A 279 28.67 3.15 16.09
C HIS A 279 30.14 3.23 16.48
N ALA A 280 31.03 3.08 15.49
CA ALA A 280 32.49 3.06 15.72
C ALA A 280 33.01 4.40 16.28
N ASP A 281 32.17 5.44 16.25
CA ASP A 281 32.53 6.80 16.64
C ASP A 281 31.61 7.39 17.75
N CYS A 282 30.73 6.59 18.35
CA CYS A 282 30.03 7.01 19.57
C CYS A 282 30.83 6.59 20.79
N GLU A 283 31.43 7.54 21.49
CA GLU A 283 32.03 7.27 22.79
C GLU A 283 31.02 6.66 23.78
N PRO A 284 31.49 5.82 24.74
CA PRO A 284 30.63 5.09 25.71
C PRO A 284 29.77 5.99 26.62
N SER A 285 29.86 7.31 26.49
CA SER A 285 29.07 8.30 27.24
C SER A 285 27.69 8.59 26.62
N CYS A 286 27.36 8.04 25.44
CA CYS A 286 26.00 8.12 24.92
C CYS A 286 25.06 7.26 25.77
N ASN A 287 24.06 7.89 26.39
CA ASN A 287 23.07 7.21 27.18
C ASN A 287 22.37 6.12 26.35
N PRO A 288 22.31 4.83 26.80
CA PRO A 288 21.68 3.74 26.06
C PRO A 288 20.18 3.95 25.76
N SER A 289 19.52 4.93 26.36
CA SER A 289 18.15 5.32 26.01
C SER A 289 18.04 6.06 24.67
N CYS A 290 19.16 6.43 24.02
CA CYS A 290 19.16 6.97 22.66
C CYS A 290 19.15 5.89 21.56
N TYR A 291 19.21 4.61 21.93
CA TYR A 291 19.10 3.48 21.00
C TYR A 291 17.67 2.92 21.07
N PRO A 292 16.94 2.82 20.04
CA PRO A 292 17.01 3.05 18.58
C PRO A 292 16.38 4.37 18.09
N SER A 293 16.32 5.39 18.87
CA SER A 293 15.58 6.63 18.61
C SER A 293 16.46 7.80 18.11
N CYS A 294 17.57 7.53 17.44
CA CYS A 294 18.17 8.49 16.52
C CYS A 294 17.33 8.62 15.21
N VAL A 295 16.04 8.55 15.34
CA VAL A 295 15.02 8.99 14.41
C VAL A 295 14.57 10.37 14.90
N PRO A 296 14.07 11.28 14.06
CA PRO A 296 14.03 12.75 14.25
C PRO A 296 13.32 13.31 15.48
N ALA A 297 13.31 12.62 16.58
CA ALA A 297 12.73 13.04 17.85
C ALA A 297 13.76 13.07 18.99
N CYS A 298 15.04 13.42 18.72
CA CYS A 298 15.93 13.82 19.81
C CYS A 298 15.33 15.06 20.47
N PRO A 299 14.90 15.01 21.75
CA PRO A 299 14.43 16.20 22.43
C PRO A 299 15.58 17.24 22.51
N PRO A 300 15.27 18.53 22.54
CA PRO A 300 16.26 19.60 22.60
C PRO A 300 17.17 19.60 23.84
N SER A 301 17.04 18.59 24.69
CA SER A 301 17.87 18.35 25.88
C SER A 301 19.12 17.47 25.61
N CYS A 302 19.34 17.00 24.38
CA CYS A 302 20.66 16.46 24.01
C CYS A 302 21.66 17.62 23.98
N THR A 303 22.45 17.77 25.04
CA THR A 303 23.54 18.70 25.05
C THR A 303 24.55 18.38 23.95
N PRO A 304 25.14 19.37 23.25
CA PRO A 304 26.00 19.19 22.09
C PRO A 304 27.40 18.69 22.47
N SER A 305 27.50 17.59 23.19
CA SER A 305 28.76 16.87 23.41
C SER A 305 29.03 15.84 22.31
N CYS A 306 28.10 15.65 21.37
CA CYS A 306 28.39 14.98 20.14
C CYS A 306 29.11 15.93 19.21
N GLY A 307 30.38 15.62 18.88
CA GLY A 307 31.20 16.47 17.99
C GLY A 307 30.55 16.65 16.60
N PRO A 308 31.10 17.58 15.79
CA PRO A 308 30.50 17.98 14.50
C PRO A 308 30.39 16.90 13.43
N SER A 309 30.84 15.68 13.69
CA SER A 309 30.63 14.50 12.84
C SER A 309 29.22 13.91 12.89
N CYS A 310 28.37 14.33 13.83
CA CYS A 310 26.95 14.00 13.84
C CYS A 310 26.07 14.99 13.04
N ALA A 311 26.69 15.82 12.22
CA ALA A 311 25.98 16.72 11.32
C ALA A 311 25.58 16.01 10.03
N PRO A 312 24.68 16.48 9.39
CA PRO A 312 23.29 16.39 9.01
C PRO A 312 22.97 15.30 7.96
N SER A 313 23.53 14.12 8.07
CA SER A 313 23.11 12.97 7.25
C SER A 313 21.93 12.18 7.88
N CYS A 314 21.33 12.71 8.93
CA CYS A 314 20.00 12.24 9.37
C CYS A 314 18.94 12.74 8.40
N VAL A 315 18.86 12.11 7.25
CA VAL A 315 17.66 12.18 6.43
C VAL A 315 16.54 11.57 7.27
N PRO A 316 15.40 12.22 7.47
CA PRO A 316 14.29 11.66 8.21
C PRO A 316 13.80 10.40 7.48
N THR A 317 14.16 9.23 8.00
CA THR A 317 13.51 7.99 7.58
C THR A 317 12.15 7.95 8.26
N PRO A 318 11.05 7.79 7.53
CA PRO A 318 9.74 7.61 8.13
C PRO A 318 9.77 6.39 9.04
N ALA A 319 9.10 6.51 10.20
CA ALA A 319 8.98 5.42 11.14
C ALA A 319 8.41 4.16 10.48
N PRO A 320 8.87 2.96 10.86
CA PRO A 320 8.27 1.73 10.38
C PRO A 320 6.85 1.64 10.94
N TYR A 321 5.89 1.42 10.06
CA TYR A 321 4.52 1.07 10.38
C TYR A 321 4.37 -0.40 10.64
#